data_113595b51debbff6a341309a3077470c
#
_entry.id   113595b51debbff6a341309a3077470c
#
_cell.length_a   1.000
_cell.length_b   1.000
_cell.length_c   1.000
_cell.angle_alpha   90.00
_cell.angle_beta   90.00
_cell.angle_gamma   90.00
#
_symmetry.space_group_name_H-M   'P 1'
#
loop_
_entity.id
_entity.type
_entity.pdbx_description
1 polymer ?
#
loop_
_entity_poly.entity_id
_entity_poly.type
_entity_poly.pdbx_seq_one_letter_code
_entity_poly.pdbx_strand_id
1 'polypeptide(L)'
;MTWSFDANGYEFARQVLQRGVAAVYLIAFLSALAQFRPLLGERGLLPAPQYLARIAGRGVPTIFHWHYSDRFLMGVGWTGAVIAAALVAGLPQLGPPWTPLVAFGLLWVGYMSIVNIGQVFYGFGWESLLLEAGFLVAFLGSNDVAPPVAVIWLTRWLVFRLEFGAGLIKIRGDSCWRDLTALYYHHETQPMPNPASWFFHHLPKPLH
;
A
#
# COMPACT_ATOMS: atom_id res chain seq x y z
N MET A 1 6.79 36.04 -12.98
CA MET A 1 6.91 34.64 -12.48
C MET A 1 5.55 34.00 -12.57
N THR A 2 5.26 33.24 -13.61
CA THR A 2 4.04 32.45 -13.70
C THR A 2 4.21 31.23 -12.82
N TRP A 3 3.47 31.14 -11.73
CA TRP A 3 3.40 29.94 -10.90
C TRP A 3 2.71 28.85 -11.71
N SER A 4 3.50 27.98 -12.34
CA SER A 4 2.98 26.78 -12.96
C SER A 4 2.69 25.76 -11.85
N PHE A 5 1.42 25.34 -11.70
CA PHE A 5 1.02 24.27 -10.79
C PHE A 5 1.37 22.88 -11.37
N ASP A 6 1.96 22.85 -12.54
CA ASP A 6 2.32 21.66 -13.30
C ASP A 6 3.80 21.30 -13.11
N ALA A 7 4.07 20.04 -12.80
CA ALA A 7 5.42 19.50 -12.68
C ALA A 7 5.87 18.94 -14.04
N ASN A 8 6.23 19.82 -14.95
CA ASN A 8 6.79 19.42 -16.25
C ASN A 8 8.11 18.66 -16.06
N GLY A 9 8.29 17.57 -16.80
CA GLY A 9 9.45 16.68 -16.70
C GLY A 9 9.28 15.53 -15.68
N TYR A 10 8.12 15.43 -15.01
CA TYR A 10 7.79 14.35 -14.09
C TYR A 10 6.84 13.29 -14.68
N GLU A 11 6.60 13.30 -15.99
CA GLU A 11 5.71 12.38 -16.68
C GLU A 11 6.18 10.92 -16.51
N PHE A 12 7.48 10.68 -16.64
CA PHE A 12 8.06 9.36 -16.40
C PHE A 12 7.90 8.91 -14.93
N ALA A 13 8.17 9.80 -13.98
CA ALA A 13 7.99 9.53 -12.55
C ALA A 13 6.52 9.20 -12.24
N ARG A 14 5.54 9.93 -12.83
CA ARG A 14 4.12 9.59 -12.74
C ARG A 14 3.85 8.16 -13.20
N GLN A 15 4.33 7.78 -14.39
CA GLN A 15 4.09 6.44 -14.95
C GLN A 15 4.65 5.35 -14.04
N VAL A 16 5.87 5.53 -13.53
CA VAL A 16 6.50 4.59 -12.60
C VAL A 16 5.70 4.48 -11.30
N LEU A 17 5.31 5.61 -10.72
CA LEU A 17 4.55 5.65 -9.46
C LEU A 17 3.18 5.00 -9.62
N GLN A 18 2.41 5.38 -10.63
CA GLN A 18 1.07 4.81 -10.83
C GLN A 18 1.14 3.30 -11.11
N ARG A 19 1.99 2.86 -12.02
CA ARG A 19 2.13 1.43 -12.34
C ARG A 19 2.71 0.63 -11.18
N GLY A 20 3.69 1.18 -10.45
CA GLY A 20 4.29 0.53 -9.29
C GLY A 20 3.29 0.35 -8.15
N VAL A 21 2.56 1.41 -7.78
CA VAL A 21 1.51 1.32 -6.75
C VAL A 21 0.38 0.40 -7.19
N ALA A 22 -0.02 0.43 -8.48
CA ALA A 22 -1.03 -0.49 -9.01
C ALA A 22 -0.57 -1.95 -8.95
N ALA A 23 0.71 -2.24 -9.22
CA ALA A 23 1.26 -3.59 -9.09
C ALA A 23 1.21 -4.09 -7.64
N VAL A 24 1.48 -3.21 -6.66
CA VAL A 24 1.33 -3.56 -5.24
C VAL A 24 -0.14 -3.82 -4.88
N TYR A 25 -1.09 -3.00 -5.37
CA TYR A 25 -2.52 -3.28 -5.21
C TYR A 25 -2.93 -4.61 -5.84
N LEU A 26 -2.41 -4.94 -7.03
CA LEU A 26 -2.70 -6.22 -7.68
C LEU A 26 -2.28 -7.39 -6.79
N ILE A 27 -1.05 -7.35 -6.26
CA ILE A 27 -0.55 -8.37 -5.32
C ILE A 27 -1.43 -8.42 -4.07
N ALA A 28 -1.78 -7.27 -3.51
CA ALA A 28 -2.60 -7.17 -2.30
C ALA A 28 -4.01 -7.77 -2.51
N PHE A 29 -4.68 -7.48 -3.62
CA PHE A 29 -5.98 -8.09 -3.93
C PHE A 29 -5.88 -9.58 -4.23
N LEU A 30 -4.85 -10.04 -4.95
CA LEU A 30 -4.63 -11.47 -5.19
C LEU A 30 -4.32 -12.21 -3.88
N SER A 31 -3.57 -11.61 -2.98
CA SER A 31 -3.30 -12.14 -1.65
C SER A 31 -4.59 -12.25 -0.82
N ALA A 32 -5.44 -11.21 -0.85
CA ALA A 32 -6.75 -11.24 -0.20
C ALA A 32 -7.64 -12.34 -0.78
N LEU A 33 -7.69 -12.49 -2.10
CA LEU A 33 -8.45 -13.56 -2.77
C LEU A 33 -8.01 -14.96 -2.34
N ALA A 34 -6.70 -15.15 -2.13
CA ALA A 34 -6.13 -16.44 -1.75
C ALA A 34 -6.34 -16.77 -0.26
N GLN A 35 -6.25 -15.77 0.62
CA GLN A 35 -6.09 -15.99 2.06
C GLN A 35 -7.29 -15.54 2.92
N PHE A 36 -8.10 -14.57 2.45
CA PHE A 36 -9.11 -13.96 3.30
C PHE A 36 -10.19 -14.95 3.78
N ARG A 37 -10.69 -15.80 2.89
CA ARG A 37 -11.77 -16.74 3.25
C ARG A 37 -11.40 -17.72 4.37
N PRO A 38 -10.26 -18.43 4.34
CA PRO A 38 -9.89 -19.32 5.44
C PRO A 38 -9.62 -18.58 6.74
N LEU A 39 -9.16 -17.33 6.69
CA LEU A 39 -8.81 -16.55 7.88
C LEU A 39 -10.03 -15.79 8.45
N LEU A 40 -10.80 -15.12 7.59
CA LEU A 40 -11.78 -14.09 7.97
C LEU A 40 -13.15 -14.29 7.30
N GLY A 41 -13.31 -15.28 6.42
CA GLY A 41 -14.58 -15.57 5.77
C GLY A 41 -15.70 -15.94 6.75
N GLU A 42 -16.91 -16.17 6.26
CA GLU A 42 -18.08 -16.54 7.07
C GLU A 42 -17.84 -17.72 8.02
N ARG A 43 -16.97 -18.65 7.60
CA ARG A 43 -16.54 -19.84 8.34
C ARG A 43 -15.03 -19.84 8.61
N GLY A 44 -14.40 -18.66 8.57
CA GLY A 44 -12.97 -18.50 8.81
C GLY A 44 -12.59 -18.56 10.30
N LEU A 45 -11.30 -18.44 10.56
CA LEU A 45 -10.74 -18.48 11.93
C LEU A 45 -11.28 -17.32 12.79
N LEU A 46 -11.37 -16.10 12.24
CA LEU A 46 -11.93 -14.90 12.87
C LEU A 46 -13.03 -14.30 11.96
N PRO A 47 -14.27 -14.81 11.99
CA PRO A 47 -15.28 -14.48 11.00
C PRO A 47 -15.59 -12.96 10.92
N ALA A 48 -15.42 -12.37 9.73
CA ALA A 48 -15.71 -10.95 9.49
C ALA A 48 -17.16 -10.53 9.82
N PRO A 49 -18.22 -11.34 9.61
CA PRO A 49 -19.57 -10.98 10.01
C PRO A 49 -19.70 -10.68 11.52
N GLN A 50 -19.03 -11.46 12.37
CA GLN A 50 -19.05 -11.23 13.82
C GLN A 50 -18.29 -9.95 14.19
N TYR A 51 -17.20 -9.66 13.48
CA TYR A 51 -16.46 -8.42 13.68
C TYR A 51 -17.26 -7.20 13.22
N LEU A 52 -17.92 -7.27 12.06
CA LEU A 52 -18.81 -6.21 11.56
C LEU A 52 -19.93 -5.88 12.53
N ALA A 53 -20.55 -6.89 13.15
CA ALA A 53 -21.57 -6.69 14.19
C ALA A 53 -21.01 -5.92 15.41
N ARG A 54 -19.74 -6.18 15.79
CA ARG A 54 -19.08 -5.50 16.92
C ARG A 54 -18.69 -4.06 16.63
N ILE A 55 -18.37 -3.73 15.38
CA ILE A 55 -17.98 -2.36 14.96
C ILE A 55 -19.15 -1.56 14.40
N ALA A 56 -20.35 -2.12 14.35
CA ALA A 56 -21.56 -1.42 13.92
C ALA A 56 -21.73 -0.12 14.73
N GLY A 57 -21.95 1.00 14.05
CA GLY A 57 -22.09 2.31 14.68
C GLY A 57 -20.78 2.98 15.15
N ARG A 58 -19.60 2.37 14.99
CA ARG A 58 -18.31 2.96 15.38
C ARG A 58 -17.65 3.83 14.30
N GLY A 59 -18.31 4.07 13.18
CA GLY A 59 -17.78 4.92 12.09
C GLY A 59 -16.62 4.32 11.31
N VAL A 60 -16.35 3.02 11.39
CA VAL A 60 -15.31 2.36 10.61
C VAL A 60 -15.76 2.28 9.14
N PRO A 61 -15.04 2.93 8.19
CA PRO A 61 -15.48 2.98 6.79
C PRO A 61 -15.24 1.64 6.09
N THR A 62 -16.32 0.96 5.70
CA THR A 62 -16.27 -0.25 4.88
C THR A 62 -17.58 -0.44 4.13
N ILE A 63 -17.50 -0.87 2.86
CA ILE A 63 -18.68 -1.21 2.07
C ILE A 63 -19.40 -2.46 2.61
N PHE A 64 -18.72 -3.28 3.40
CA PHE A 64 -19.26 -4.51 3.96
C PHE A 64 -20.29 -4.27 5.07
N HIS A 65 -20.48 -3.03 5.56
CA HIS A 65 -21.61 -2.70 6.42
C HIS A 65 -22.97 -2.83 5.71
N TRP A 66 -23.00 -2.61 4.39
CA TRP A 66 -24.25 -2.76 3.62
C TRP A 66 -24.62 -4.24 3.41
N HIS A 67 -23.62 -5.03 3.06
CA HIS A 67 -23.79 -6.46 2.86
C HIS A 67 -22.44 -7.16 2.96
N TYR A 68 -22.37 -8.24 3.71
CA TYR A 68 -21.21 -9.12 3.73
C TYR A 68 -21.60 -10.52 3.28
N SER A 69 -20.87 -11.06 2.36
CA SER A 69 -20.81 -12.49 2.03
C SER A 69 -19.42 -12.80 1.45
N ASP A 70 -18.97 -14.04 1.59
CA ASP A 70 -17.72 -14.47 0.97
C ASP A 70 -17.73 -14.25 -0.55
N ARG A 71 -18.89 -14.41 -1.21
CA ARG A 71 -19.04 -14.15 -2.64
C ARG A 71 -18.88 -12.66 -2.98
N PHE A 72 -19.46 -11.78 -2.19
CA PHE A 72 -19.33 -10.33 -2.38
C PHE A 72 -17.89 -9.88 -2.17
N LEU A 73 -17.22 -10.37 -1.13
CA LEU A 73 -15.80 -10.11 -0.90
C LEU A 73 -14.93 -10.57 -2.08
N MET A 74 -15.16 -11.79 -2.58
CA MET A 74 -14.45 -12.29 -3.77
C MET A 74 -14.73 -11.43 -5.01
N GLY A 75 -15.95 -10.93 -5.17
CA GLY A 75 -16.31 -9.97 -6.24
C GLY A 75 -15.50 -8.67 -6.12
N VAL A 76 -15.41 -8.07 -4.93
CA VAL A 76 -14.60 -6.89 -4.67
C VAL A 76 -13.12 -7.17 -4.95
N GLY A 77 -12.61 -8.32 -4.50
CA GLY A 77 -11.22 -8.72 -4.72
C GLY A 77 -10.88 -8.86 -6.21
N TRP A 78 -11.72 -9.57 -6.99
CA TRP A 78 -11.50 -9.72 -8.43
C TRP A 78 -11.63 -8.40 -9.20
N THR A 79 -12.64 -7.58 -8.86
CA THR A 79 -12.78 -6.24 -9.44
C THR A 79 -11.53 -5.40 -9.18
N GLY A 80 -11.03 -5.39 -7.94
CA GLY A 80 -9.78 -4.72 -7.60
C GLY A 80 -8.58 -5.25 -8.38
N ALA A 81 -8.43 -6.58 -8.50
CA ALA A 81 -7.34 -7.19 -9.25
C ALA A 81 -7.38 -6.81 -10.74
N VAL A 82 -8.56 -6.82 -11.37
CA VAL A 82 -8.73 -6.43 -12.78
C VAL A 82 -8.40 -4.94 -13.00
N ILE A 83 -8.92 -4.04 -12.14
CA ILE A 83 -8.61 -2.60 -12.23
C ILE A 83 -7.11 -2.37 -12.02
N ALA A 84 -6.50 -3.01 -11.03
CA ALA A 84 -5.08 -2.90 -10.76
C ALA A 84 -4.23 -3.39 -11.95
N ALA A 85 -4.59 -4.53 -12.56
CA ALA A 85 -3.94 -5.05 -13.76
C ALA A 85 -4.07 -4.07 -14.95
N ALA A 86 -5.24 -3.46 -15.14
CA ALA A 86 -5.46 -2.44 -16.17
C ALA A 86 -4.57 -1.19 -15.95
N LEU A 87 -4.40 -0.74 -14.69
CA LEU A 87 -3.51 0.36 -14.33
C LEU A 87 -2.03 0.01 -14.55
N VAL A 88 -1.61 -1.21 -14.23
CA VAL A 88 -0.25 -1.71 -14.53
C VAL A 88 0.00 -1.71 -16.04
N ALA A 89 -0.97 -2.15 -16.83
CA ALA A 89 -0.91 -2.10 -18.29
C ALA A 89 -0.94 -0.65 -18.85
N GLY A 90 -1.34 0.33 -18.05
CA GLY A 90 -1.41 1.74 -18.46
C GLY A 90 -2.71 2.12 -19.17
N LEU A 91 -3.74 1.28 -19.16
CA LEU A 91 -4.98 1.53 -19.90
C LEU A 91 -5.75 2.77 -19.38
N PRO A 92 -5.97 2.96 -18.07
CA PRO A 92 -6.64 4.17 -17.57
C PRO A 92 -5.84 5.46 -17.83
N GLN A 93 -4.51 5.36 -17.96
CA GLN A 93 -3.63 6.49 -18.23
C GLN A 93 -3.75 7.01 -19.67
N LEU A 94 -4.29 6.21 -20.60
CA LEU A 94 -4.58 6.61 -21.99
C LEU A 94 -5.93 7.33 -22.13
N GLY A 95 -6.73 7.35 -21.08
CA GLY A 95 -8.03 8.00 -21.07
C GLY A 95 -7.96 9.46 -20.59
N PRO A 96 -9.12 10.12 -20.45
CA PRO A 96 -9.22 11.47 -19.91
C PRO A 96 -8.51 11.64 -18.56
N PRO A 97 -8.14 12.87 -18.16
CA PRO A 97 -7.35 13.13 -16.94
C PRO A 97 -7.92 12.56 -15.64
N TRP A 98 -9.22 12.34 -15.56
CA TRP A 98 -9.92 11.81 -14.39
C TRP A 98 -9.94 10.27 -14.31
N THR A 99 -9.60 9.55 -15.39
CA THR A 99 -9.68 8.07 -15.40
C THR A 99 -8.76 7.38 -14.39
N PRO A 100 -7.49 7.79 -14.21
CA PRO A 100 -6.67 7.24 -13.14
C PRO A 100 -7.22 7.53 -11.74
N LEU A 101 -7.81 8.73 -11.53
CA LEU A 101 -8.43 9.10 -10.26
C LEU A 101 -9.56 8.13 -9.89
N VAL A 102 -10.46 7.84 -10.83
CA VAL A 102 -11.58 6.92 -10.61
C VAL A 102 -11.06 5.50 -10.37
N ALA A 103 -10.11 5.03 -11.20
CA ALA A 103 -9.56 3.69 -11.08
C ALA A 103 -8.87 3.48 -9.72
N PHE A 104 -7.98 4.38 -9.30
CA PHE A 104 -7.35 4.31 -7.98
C PHE A 104 -8.34 4.55 -6.84
N GLY A 105 -9.35 5.40 -7.01
CA GLY A 105 -10.41 5.61 -6.03
C GLY A 105 -11.19 4.32 -5.76
N LEU A 106 -11.51 3.54 -6.78
CA LEU A 106 -12.16 2.24 -6.64
C LEU A 106 -11.24 1.22 -5.93
N LEU A 107 -9.95 1.17 -6.31
CA LEU A 107 -8.97 0.34 -5.59
C LEU A 107 -8.88 0.72 -4.13
N TRP A 108 -8.80 2.02 -3.85
CA TRP A 108 -8.67 2.56 -2.50
C TRP A 108 -9.89 2.18 -1.63
N VAL A 109 -11.11 2.44 -2.11
CA VAL A 109 -12.35 2.10 -1.39
C VAL A 109 -12.46 0.59 -1.16
N GLY A 110 -12.21 -0.21 -2.20
CA GLY A 110 -12.26 -1.67 -2.12
C GLY A 110 -11.25 -2.23 -1.12
N TYR A 111 -9.99 -1.80 -1.23
CA TYR A 111 -8.93 -2.29 -0.35
C TYR A 111 -9.06 -1.78 1.09
N MET A 112 -9.38 -0.51 1.29
CA MET A 112 -9.70 0.04 2.62
C MET A 112 -10.81 -0.76 3.30
N SER A 113 -11.83 -1.15 2.54
CA SER A 113 -12.94 -1.96 3.08
C SER A 113 -12.47 -3.34 3.55
N ILE A 114 -11.55 -3.98 2.80
CA ILE A 114 -10.93 -5.27 3.19
C ILE A 114 -10.05 -5.09 4.42
N VAL A 115 -9.17 -4.09 4.43
CA VAL A 115 -8.27 -3.80 5.57
C VAL A 115 -9.05 -3.55 6.84
N ASN A 116 -10.11 -2.74 6.79
CA ASN A 116 -10.90 -2.37 7.96
C ASN A 116 -11.69 -3.53 8.59
N ILE A 117 -11.94 -4.61 7.86
CA ILE A 117 -12.51 -5.84 8.41
C ILE A 117 -11.46 -6.94 8.62
N GLY A 118 -10.21 -6.67 8.26
CA GLY A 118 -9.10 -7.62 8.25
C GLY A 118 -8.55 -8.00 9.63
N GLN A 119 -8.98 -7.31 10.68
CA GLN A 119 -8.60 -7.59 12.07
C GLN A 119 -7.08 -7.68 12.25
N VAL A 120 -6.58 -8.65 13.00
CA VAL A 120 -5.15 -8.85 13.28
C VAL A 120 -4.33 -9.24 12.03
N PHE A 121 -4.97 -9.78 11.00
CA PHE A 121 -4.29 -10.21 9.78
C PHE A 121 -3.97 -9.06 8.82
N TYR A 122 -4.61 -7.91 9.01
CA TYR A 122 -4.39 -6.67 8.23
C TYR A 122 -3.96 -5.49 9.11
N GLY A 123 -3.53 -5.75 10.34
CA GLY A 123 -3.12 -4.72 11.31
C GLY A 123 -1.68 -4.21 11.10
N PHE A 124 -1.16 -4.21 9.88
CA PHE A 124 0.22 -3.84 9.59
C PHE A 124 0.33 -2.45 8.97
N GLY A 125 1.44 -1.76 9.24
CA GLY A 125 1.69 -0.41 8.75
C GLY A 125 1.78 -0.30 7.21
N TRP A 126 2.17 -1.37 6.50
CA TRP A 126 2.20 -1.37 5.04
C TRP A 126 0.81 -1.35 4.39
N GLU A 127 -0.24 -1.84 5.06
CA GLU A 127 -1.60 -1.73 4.57
C GLU A 127 -2.05 -0.26 4.51
N SER A 128 -1.82 0.48 5.60
CA SER A 128 -2.12 1.91 5.64
C SER A 128 -1.22 2.72 4.70
N LEU A 129 0.04 2.32 4.55
CA LEU A 129 0.96 2.94 3.59
C LEU A 129 0.50 2.76 2.14
N LEU A 130 0.02 1.56 1.77
CA LEU A 130 -0.53 1.31 0.43
C LEU A 130 -1.78 2.17 0.18
N LEU A 131 -2.66 2.29 1.17
CA LEU A 131 -3.84 3.16 1.07
C LEU A 131 -3.44 4.62 0.90
N GLU A 132 -2.46 5.11 1.65
CA GLU A 132 -1.98 6.49 1.54
C GLU A 132 -1.30 6.76 0.18
N ALA A 133 -0.40 5.86 -0.25
CA ALA A 133 0.25 5.96 -1.55
C ALA A 133 -0.77 5.91 -2.70
N GLY A 134 -1.74 4.99 -2.63
CA GLY A 134 -2.81 4.85 -3.62
C GLY A 134 -3.67 6.10 -3.73
N PHE A 135 -4.00 6.73 -2.59
CA PHE A 135 -4.72 8.00 -2.58
C PHE A 135 -3.92 9.11 -3.27
N LEU A 136 -2.63 9.25 -2.98
CA LEU A 136 -1.79 10.27 -3.60
C LEU A 136 -1.64 10.07 -5.11
N VAL A 137 -1.32 8.86 -5.57
CA VAL A 137 -1.10 8.61 -7.01
C VAL A 137 -2.37 8.72 -7.85
N ALA A 138 -3.56 8.64 -7.23
CA ALA A 138 -4.84 8.86 -7.88
C ALA A 138 -4.91 10.26 -8.54
N PHE A 139 -4.29 11.27 -7.93
CA PHE A 139 -4.33 12.66 -8.38
C PHE A 139 -3.22 13.02 -9.39
N LEU A 140 -2.40 12.08 -9.82
CA LEU A 140 -1.31 12.37 -10.78
C LEU A 140 -1.80 12.60 -12.22
N GLY A 141 -3.07 12.33 -12.51
CA GLY A 141 -3.67 12.52 -13.84
C GLY A 141 -3.29 11.44 -14.86
N SER A 142 -3.78 11.61 -16.09
CA SER A 142 -3.49 10.74 -17.24
C SER A 142 -2.24 11.21 -18.01
N ASN A 143 -1.93 10.53 -19.12
CA ASN A 143 -0.79 10.88 -19.97
C ASN A 143 -0.94 12.23 -20.68
N ASP A 144 -2.17 12.76 -20.79
CA ASP A 144 -2.47 13.99 -21.52
C ASP A 144 -2.20 15.27 -20.71
N VAL A 145 -1.91 15.15 -19.43
CA VAL A 145 -1.67 16.29 -18.54
C VAL A 145 -0.37 16.14 -17.77
N ALA A 146 0.28 17.25 -17.45
CA ALA A 146 1.41 17.22 -16.54
C ALA A 146 0.95 16.90 -15.11
N PRO A 147 1.73 16.14 -14.33
CA PRO A 147 1.37 15.83 -12.96
C PRO A 147 1.38 17.09 -12.08
N PRO A 148 0.43 17.24 -11.12
CA PRO A 148 0.40 18.39 -10.23
C PRO A 148 1.61 18.44 -9.29
N VAL A 149 2.24 19.61 -9.18
CA VAL A 149 3.42 19.85 -8.29
C VAL A 149 3.13 19.46 -6.85
N ALA A 150 1.94 19.79 -6.34
CA ALA A 150 1.54 19.47 -4.98
C ALA A 150 1.56 17.96 -4.70
N VAL A 151 1.07 17.14 -5.63
CA VAL A 151 1.05 15.68 -5.48
C VAL A 151 2.47 15.11 -5.47
N ILE A 152 3.37 15.62 -6.32
CA ILE A 152 4.79 15.23 -6.32
C ILE A 152 5.45 15.56 -4.97
N TRP A 153 5.20 16.74 -4.41
CA TRP A 153 5.72 17.10 -3.09
C TRP A 153 5.13 16.24 -1.96
N LEU A 154 3.83 15.95 -2.00
CA LEU A 154 3.19 15.05 -1.01
C LEU A 154 3.75 13.62 -1.09
N THR A 155 4.03 13.13 -2.30
CA THR A 155 4.66 11.81 -2.48
C THR A 155 6.10 11.79 -1.92
N ARG A 156 6.87 12.86 -2.15
CA ARG A 156 8.21 13.02 -1.52
C ARG A 156 8.12 13.08 -0.01
N TRP A 157 7.14 13.82 0.51
CA TRP A 157 6.88 13.89 1.95
C TRP A 157 6.52 12.53 2.54
N LEU A 158 5.71 11.73 1.84
CA LEU A 158 5.38 10.37 2.25
C LEU A 158 6.63 9.50 2.40
N VAL A 159 7.53 9.52 1.40
CA VAL A 159 8.80 8.78 1.45
C VAL A 159 9.68 9.30 2.59
N PHE A 160 9.85 10.62 2.70
CA PHE A 160 10.63 11.20 3.80
C PHE A 160 10.09 10.77 5.17
N ARG A 161 8.78 10.88 5.40
CA ARG A 161 8.14 10.50 6.66
C ARG A 161 8.34 9.01 6.97
N LEU A 162 8.27 8.15 5.96
CA LEU A 162 8.49 6.71 6.11
C LEU A 162 9.92 6.42 6.55
N GLU A 163 10.91 6.91 5.80
CA GLU A 163 12.34 6.66 6.06
C GLU A 163 12.80 7.29 7.36
N PHE A 164 12.46 8.56 7.58
CA PHE A 164 12.79 9.27 8.81
C PHE A 164 12.16 8.61 10.04
N GLY A 165 10.88 8.23 9.94
CA GLY A 165 10.15 7.56 11.02
C GLY A 165 10.75 6.19 11.35
N ALA A 166 11.08 5.39 10.33
CA ALA A 166 11.73 4.09 10.50
C ALA A 166 13.11 4.23 11.15
N GLY A 167 13.90 5.22 10.72
CA GLY A 167 15.18 5.53 11.34
C GLY A 167 15.05 5.98 12.81
N LEU A 168 14.10 6.87 13.08
CA LEU A 168 13.85 7.39 14.43
C LEU A 168 13.42 6.31 15.42
N ILE A 169 12.54 5.40 15.00
CA ILE A 169 12.10 4.26 15.82
C ILE A 169 13.29 3.37 16.18
N LYS A 170 14.16 3.07 15.23
CA LYS A 170 15.37 2.28 15.45
C LYS A 170 16.30 2.96 16.47
N ILE A 171 16.66 4.24 16.22
CA ILE A 171 17.57 5.00 17.11
C ILE A 171 17.00 5.14 18.54
N ARG A 172 15.67 5.24 18.69
CA ARG A 172 15.01 5.33 20.01
C ARG A 172 14.78 3.99 20.67
N GLY A 173 14.65 2.92 19.89
CA GLY A 173 14.26 1.59 20.36
C GLY A 173 15.40 0.85 21.06
N ASP A 174 16.59 0.80 20.44
CA ASP A 174 17.70 0.03 20.95
C ASP A 174 19.02 0.80 20.79
N SER A 175 19.91 0.70 21.79
CA SER A 175 21.22 1.35 21.78
C SER A 175 22.12 0.88 20.64
N CYS A 176 22.00 -0.38 20.24
CA CYS A 176 22.81 -0.96 19.17
C CYS A 176 22.68 -0.21 17.82
N TRP A 177 21.57 0.45 17.56
CA TRP A 177 21.41 1.31 16.38
C TRP A 177 22.18 2.64 16.51
N ARG A 178 22.30 3.15 17.74
CA ARG A 178 23.11 4.36 18.03
C ARG A 178 24.60 4.07 18.01
N ASP A 179 24.97 2.89 18.51
CA ASP A 179 26.37 2.45 18.61
C ASP A 179 26.86 1.83 17.30
N LEU A 180 26.01 1.79 16.25
CA LEU A 180 26.30 1.24 14.94
C LEU A 180 26.70 -0.25 14.95
N THR A 181 26.23 -1.01 15.93
CA THR A 181 26.51 -2.46 16.08
C THR A 181 25.34 -3.35 15.67
N ALA A 182 24.16 -2.78 15.39
CA ALA A 182 22.96 -3.53 15.08
C ALA A 182 23.12 -4.47 13.86
N LEU A 183 23.86 -4.06 12.84
CA LEU A 183 24.03 -4.84 11.62
C LEU A 183 24.93 -6.07 11.82
N TYR A 184 25.70 -6.17 12.92
CA TYR A 184 26.52 -7.36 13.23
C TYR A 184 25.68 -8.63 13.42
N TYR A 185 24.38 -8.48 13.77
CA TYR A 185 23.45 -9.60 13.99
C TYR A 185 22.07 -9.41 13.35
N HIS A 186 21.76 -8.22 12.82
CA HIS A 186 20.44 -7.93 12.26
C HIS A 186 20.03 -8.90 11.16
N HIS A 187 20.94 -9.20 10.22
CA HIS A 187 20.65 -10.08 9.09
C HIS A 187 20.40 -11.54 9.51
N GLU A 188 20.90 -11.96 10.65
CA GLU A 188 20.74 -13.29 11.21
C GLU A 188 19.46 -13.43 12.04
N THR A 189 19.07 -12.33 12.72
CA THR A 189 17.94 -12.33 13.66
C THR A 189 16.62 -11.86 13.08
N GLN A 190 16.58 -11.35 11.85
CA GLN A 190 15.34 -10.89 11.23
C GLN A 190 14.37 -12.07 10.97
N PRO A 191 13.04 -11.87 11.19
CA PRO A 191 12.05 -12.95 11.08
C PRO A 191 11.96 -13.60 9.69
N MET A 192 12.23 -12.85 8.63
CA MET A 192 12.21 -13.32 7.25
C MET A 192 13.50 -12.91 6.54
N PRO A 193 14.58 -13.69 6.68
CA PRO A 193 15.84 -13.42 5.98
C PRO A 193 15.64 -13.55 4.46
N ASN A 194 16.21 -12.63 3.70
CA ASN A 194 16.25 -12.73 2.24
C ASN A 194 17.53 -13.46 1.78
N PRO A 195 17.63 -13.88 0.50
CA PRO A 195 18.81 -14.59 -0.01
C PRO A 195 20.13 -13.81 0.15
N ALA A 196 20.09 -12.48 0.18
CA ALA A 196 21.27 -11.65 0.37
C ALA A 196 21.66 -11.48 1.86
N SER A 197 20.80 -11.87 2.81
CA SER A 197 21.05 -11.73 4.26
C SER A 197 22.33 -12.45 4.67
N TRP A 198 22.55 -13.65 4.13
CA TRP A 198 23.78 -14.40 4.38
C TRP A 198 25.03 -13.64 3.93
N PHE A 199 25.00 -13.07 2.71
CA PHE A 199 26.11 -12.29 2.18
C PHE A 199 26.40 -11.08 3.02
N PHE A 200 25.39 -10.26 3.36
CA PHE A 200 25.56 -9.05 4.18
C PHE A 200 26.03 -9.39 5.60
N HIS A 201 25.57 -10.49 6.19
CA HIS A 201 26.00 -10.92 7.52
C HIS A 201 27.50 -11.30 7.57
N HIS A 202 28.06 -11.80 6.45
CA HIS A 202 29.45 -12.23 6.37
C HIS A 202 30.42 -11.14 5.87
N LEU A 203 29.96 -9.91 5.69
CA LEU A 203 30.84 -8.79 5.37
C LEU A 203 31.78 -8.49 6.54
N PRO A 204 32.98 -7.91 6.28
CA PRO A 204 33.85 -7.40 7.33
C PRO A 204 33.13 -6.36 8.20
N LYS A 205 33.35 -6.37 9.51
CA LYS A 205 32.70 -5.46 10.47
C LYS A 205 32.69 -3.98 10.08
N PRO A 206 33.75 -3.41 9.47
CA PRO A 206 33.74 -2.02 9.04
C PRO A 206 32.73 -1.70 7.92
N LEU A 207 32.19 -2.72 7.26
CA LEU A 207 31.17 -2.57 6.20
C LEU A 207 29.72 -2.81 6.70
N HIS A 208 29.56 -3.08 7.98
CA HIS A 208 28.28 -3.11 8.68
C HIS A 208 28.00 -1.74 9.27
#